data_bd4a6b879f8db4ab5442455bb16858d5
#
_entry.id   bd4a6b879f8db4ab5442455bb16858d5
#
_cell.length_a   1.000
_cell.length_b   1.000
_cell.length_c   1.000
_cell.angle_alpha   90.00
_cell.angle_beta   90.00
_cell.angle_gamma   90.00
#
_symmetry.space_group_name_H-M   'P 1'
#
loop_
_entity.id
_entity.type
_entity.pdbx_description
1 polymer ?
#
loop_
_entity_poly.entity_id
_entity_poly.type
_entity_poly.pdbx_seq_one_letter_code
_entity_poly.pdbx_strand_id
1 'polypeptide(L)'
;MSWEKKNHGGEPTKNKDKKYAIFIGRYQPYHYGHINLIQQKLNEGIPALIMVRDIEPDVKNPFTTEQTVRMIEKYHKSKGDDVKVMIIPDIESVNYGRGVGYEINEYTPTESLGFISATKIRESISLGD
;
A
#
# COMPACT_ATOMS: atom_id res chain seq x y z
N MET A 1 -21.84 -18.74 -14.25
CA MET A 1 -20.88 -18.91 -13.14
C MET A 1 -21.20 -17.90 -12.07
N SER A 2 -21.62 -18.36 -10.94
CA SER A 2 -21.87 -17.48 -9.83
C SER A 2 -20.62 -17.32 -9.01
N TRP A 3 -20.35 -16.11 -8.60
CA TRP A 3 -19.24 -15.80 -7.73
C TRP A 3 -19.78 -15.82 -6.32
N GLU A 4 -19.65 -16.96 -5.68
CA GLU A 4 -20.11 -17.07 -4.32
C GLU A 4 -19.09 -16.48 -3.38
N LYS A 5 -19.57 -15.63 -2.50
CA LYS A 5 -18.76 -15.13 -1.39
C LYS A 5 -18.64 -16.25 -0.38
N LYS A 6 -17.56 -16.98 -0.45
CA LYS A 6 -17.27 -18.03 0.53
C LYS A 6 -16.49 -17.44 1.68
N ASN A 7 -16.92 -17.77 2.86
CA ASN A 7 -16.21 -17.40 4.06
C ASN A 7 -15.09 -18.42 4.29
N HIS A 8 -13.90 -18.10 3.81
CA HIS A 8 -12.75 -18.99 3.85
C HIS A 8 -11.93 -18.87 5.12
N GLY A 9 -12.56 -18.91 6.26
CA GLY A 9 -11.84 -18.92 7.52
C GLY A 9 -11.23 -17.60 7.93
N GLY A 10 -11.45 -16.55 7.14
CA GLY A 10 -11.09 -15.21 7.55
C GLY A 10 -12.15 -14.66 8.48
N GLU A 11 -11.73 -14.03 9.56
CA GLU A 11 -12.69 -13.37 10.43
C GLU A 11 -13.32 -12.19 9.72
N PRO A 12 -14.66 -12.02 9.81
CA PRO A 12 -15.27 -10.83 9.27
C PRO A 12 -14.70 -9.60 9.97
N THR A 13 -14.44 -8.57 9.20
CA THR A 13 -13.97 -7.32 9.78
C THR A 13 -15.07 -6.74 10.67
N LYS A 14 -14.67 -6.15 11.80
CA LYS A 14 -15.63 -5.55 12.73
C LYS A 14 -16.39 -4.38 12.14
N ASN A 15 -15.85 -3.78 11.08
CA ASN A 15 -16.42 -2.60 10.41
C ASN A 15 -16.84 -2.93 9.00
N LYS A 16 -17.89 -3.73 8.87
CA LYS A 16 -18.43 -4.12 7.56
C LYS A 16 -18.89 -2.94 6.70
N ASP A 17 -19.20 -1.82 7.34
CA ASP A 17 -19.67 -0.63 6.65
C ASP A 17 -18.53 0.22 6.10
N LYS A 18 -17.30 -0.01 6.54
CA LYS A 18 -16.15 0.73 6.04
C LYS A 18 -15.73 0.21 4.68
N LYS A 19 -15.57 1.13 3.76
CA LYS A 19 -15.03 0.85 2.44
C LYS A 19 -13.63 1.43 2.37
N TYR A 20 -12.65 0.59 2.07
CA TYR A 20 -11.26 0.97 2.04
C TYR A 20 -10.81 1.33 0.64
N ALA A 21 -9.91 2.31 0.55
CA ALA A 21 -9.13 2.52 -0.65
C ALA A 21 -7.90 1.62 -0.56
N ILE A 22 -7.68 0.76 -1.56
CA ILE A 22 -6.54 -0.14 -1.53
C ILE A 22 -5.36 0.46 -2.30
N PHE A 23 -4.17 0.22 -1.75
CA PHE A 23 -2.92 0.67 -2.35
C PHE A 23 -1.95 -0.51 -2.36
N ILE A 24 -1.42 -0.85 -3.52
CA ILE A 24 -0.55 -2.02 -3.68
C ILE A 24 0.84 -1.54 -4.07
N GLY A 25 1.86 -2.03 -3.41
CA GLY A 25 3.22 -1.65 -3.76
C GLY A 25 4.29 -2.41 -2.98
N ARG A 26 5.53 -2.09 -3.29
CA ARG A 26 6.70 -2.65 -2.59
C ARG A 26 7.09 -1.79 -1.41
N TYR A 27 6.97 -0.47 -1.56
CA TYR A 27 7.32 0.52 -0.53
C TYR A 27 8.75 0.35 -0.01
N GLN A 28 9.71 0.47 -0.91
CA GLN A 28 11.13 0.18 -0.64
C GLN A 28 12.02 1.42 -0.82
N PRO A 29 12.07 2.34 0.15
CA PRO A 29 11.29 2.38 1.39
C PRO A 29 9.97 3.13 1.19
N TYR A 30 9.16 3.14 2.25
CA TYR A 30 7.98 3.98 2.33
C TYR A 30 8.40 5.44 2.45
N HIS A 31 7.94 6.30 1.55
CA HIS A 31 8.40 7.69 1.48
C HIS A 31 7.26 8.66 1.19
N TYR A 32 7.60 9.95 1.11
CA TYR A 32 6.60 11.00 0.94
C TYR A 32 5.73 10.86 -0.31
N GLY A 33 6.27 10.30 -1.38
CA GLY A 33 5.47 10.01 -2.58
C GLY A 33 4.32 9.07 -2.28
N HIS A 34 4.61 8.01 -1.55
CA HIS A 34 3.59 7.05 -1.11
C HIS A 34 2.61 7.69 -0.13
N ILE A 35 3.16 8.41 0.85
CA ILE A 35 2.36 9.07 1.88
C ILE A 35 1.38 10.05 1.25
N ASN A 36 1.85 10.87 0.31
CA ASN A 36 1.02 11.85 -0.37
C ASN A 36 -0.12 11.19 -1.14
N LEU A 37 0.19 10.08 -1.82
CA LEU A 37 -0.80 9.32 -2.56
C LEU A 37 -1.92 8.82 -1.64
N ILE A 38 -1.52 8.21 -0.53
CA ILE A 38 -2.45 7.62 0.44
C ILE A 38 -3.22 8.72 1.17
N GLN A 39 -2.55 9.82 1.48
CA GLN A 39 -3.13 10.95 2.21
C GLN A 39 -4.33 11.56 1.50
N GLN A 40 -4.36 11.53 0.17
CA GLN A 40 -5.49 12.05 -0.59
C GLN A 40 -6.80 11.38 -0.17
N LYS A 41 -6.78 10.05 -0.02
CA LYS A 41 -7.97 9.31 0.40
C LYS A 41 -8.27 9.51 1.87
N LEU A 42 -7.24 9.55 2.70
CA LEU A 42 -7.43 9.82 4.13
C LEU A 42 -8.06 11.19 4.37
N ASN A 43 -7.68 12.20 3.57
CA ASN A 43 -8.26 13.53 3.66
C ASN A 43 -9.73 13.55 3.28
N GLU A 44 -10.17 12.62 2.45
CA GLU A 44 -11.58 12.47 2.10
C GLU A 44 -12.37 11.68 3.15
N GLY A 45 -11.71 11.28 4.23
CA GLY A 45 -12.33 10.45 5.25
C GLY A 45 -12.44 8.98 4.88
N ILE A 46 -11.69 8.55 3.86
CA ILE A 46 -11.71 7.16 3.38
C ILE A 46 -10.52 6.42 4.00
N PRO A 47 -10.75 5.30 4.69
CA PRO A 47 -9.64 4.54 5.26
C PRO A 47 -8.81 3.86 4.17
N ALA A 48 -7.54 3.67 4.44
CA ALA A 48 -6.61 3.06 3.50
C ALA A 48 -6.26 1.63 3.91
N LEU A 49 -6.25 0.74 2.93
CA LEU A 49 -5.72 -0.60 3.08
C LEU A 49 -4.45 -0.68 2.23
N ILE A 50 -3.32 -0.77 2.89
CA ILE A 50 -2.02 -0.80 2.21
C ILE A 50 -1.57 -2.24 2.11
N MET A 51 -1.44 -2.72 0.88
CA MET A 51 -1.04 -4.09 0.59
C MET A 51 0.43 -4.10 0.19
N VAL A 52 1.26 -4.72 1.03
CA VAL A 52 2.70 -4.79 0.82
C VAL A 52 3.03 -6.13 0.18
N ARG A 53 3.65 -6.08 -0.99
CA ARG A 53 4.04 -7.29 -1.73
C ARG A 53 5.22 -7.96 -1.03
N ASP A 54 5.08 -9.24 -0.75
CA ASP A 54 6.11 -10.02 -0.07
C ASP A 54 7.19 -10.44 -1.06
N ILE A 55 8.28 -9.69 -1.05
CA ILE A 55 9.38 -9.87 -2.00
C ILE A 55 10.68 -10.03 -1.21
N GLU A 56 11.50 -10.97 -1.64
CA GLU A 56 12.83 -11.16 -1.02
C GLU A 56 13.66 -9.89 -1.16
N PRO A 57 14.35 -9.47 -0.09
CA PRO A 57 15.25 -8.34 -0.17
C PRO A 57 16.39 -8.60 -1.16
N ASP A 58 16.79 -7.56 -1.86
CA ASP A 58 17.95 -7.57 -2.75
C ASP A 58 18.66 -6.22 -2.68
N VAL A 59 19.64 -6.00 -3.55
CA VAL A 59 20.41 -4.75 -3.55
C VAL A 59 19.52 -3.53 -3.81
N LYS A 60 18.52 -3.69 -4.68
CA LYS A 60 17.61 -2.60 -5.03
C LYS A 60 16.42 -2.48 -4.07
N ASN A 61 16.14 -3.53 -3.33
CA ASN A 61 15.03 -3.59 -2.39
C ASN A 61 15.53 -4.14 -1.06
N PRO A 62 16.26 -3.33 -0.27
CA PRO A 62 17.03 -3.84 0.87
C PRO A 62 16.22 -4.16 2.11
N PHE A 63 14.98 -3.70 2.18
CA PHE A 63 14.17 -3.90 3.38
C PHE A 63 13.38 -5.20 3.30
N THR A 64 13.26 -5.89 4.43
CA THR A 64 12.35 -7.02 4.51
C THR A 64 10.92 -6.52 4.48
N THR A 65 10.00 -7.39 4.12
CA THR A 65 8.58 -7.07 4.10
C THR A 65 8.11 -6.62 5.48
N GLU A 66 8.56 -7.29 6.52
CA GLU A 66 8.22 -6.97 7.91
C GLU A 66 8.74 -5.60 8.33
N GLN A 67 9.95 -5.25 7.90
CA GLN A 67 10.49 -3.91 8.15
C GLN A 67 9.64 -2.83 7.49
N THR A 68 9.24 -3.08 6.25
CA THR A 68 8.39 -2.17 5.50
C THR A 68 7.05 -1.97 6.18
N VAL A 69 6.42 -3.06 6.59
CA VAL A 69 5.13 -3.00 7.29
C VAL A 69 5.25 -2.17 8.57
N ARG A 70 6.31 -2.39 9.34
CA ARG A 70 6.53 -1.63 10.58
C ARG A 70 6.73 -0.14 10.34
N MET A 71 7.43 0.22 9.27
CA MET A 71 7.62 1.63 8.91
C MET A 71 6.28 2.30 8.58
N ILE A 72 5.45 1.63 7.80
CA ILE A 72 4.15 2.15 7.40
C ILE A 72 3.24 2.29 8.62
N GLU A 73 3.14 1.25 9.42
CA GLU A 73 2.29 1.24 10.60
C GLU A 73 2.70 2.31 11.61
N LYS A 74 4.00 2.42 11.86
CA LYS A 74 4.52 3.39 12.81
C LYS A 74 4.19 4.82 12.40
N TYR A 75 4.35 5.12 11.12
CA TYR A 75 4.07 6.46 10.61
C TYR A 75 2.60 6.82 10.79
N HIS A 76 1.71 5.97 10.33
CA HIS A 76 0.27 6.28 10.36
C HIS A 76 -0.33 6.18 11.75
N LYS A 77 0.16 5.26 12.56
CA LYS A 77 -0.33 5.09 13.93
C LYS A 77 -0.02 6.31 14.77
N SER A 78 1.16 6.91 14.60
CA SER A 78 1.55 8.11 15.34
C SER A 78 0.67 9.31 15.00
N LYS A 79 0.06 9.32 13.83
CA LYS A 79 -0.85 10.38 13.38
C LYS A 79 -2.31 10.09 13.64
N GLY A 80 -2.64 8.89 14.09
CA GLY A 80 -4.02 8.47 14.27
C GLY A 80 -4.78 8.22 12.97
N ASP A 81 -4.07 7.96 11.88
CA ASP A 81 -4.68 7.68 10.58
C ASP A 81 -5.41 6.33 10.56
N ASP A 82 -6.52 6.26 9.84
CA ASP A 82 -7.28 5.03 9.68
C ASP A 82 -6.68 4.19 8.54
N VAL A 83 -5.66 3.44 8.89
CA VAL A 83 -4.88 2.65 7.94
C VAL A 83 -4.74 1.23 8.42
N LYS A 84 -4.94 0.28 7.51
CA LYS A 84 -4.61 -1.13 7.72
C LYS A 84 -3.49 -1.51 6.78
N VAL A 85 -2.56 -2.30 7.25
CA VAL A 85 -1.45 -2.79 6.43
C VAL A 85 -1.52 -4.31 6.40
N MET A 86 -1.43 -4.88 5.21
CA MET A 86 -1.39 -6.34 5.09
C MET A 86 -0.30 -6.77 4.11
N ILE A 87 0.27 -7.90 4.40
CA ILE A 87 1.27 -8.53 3.53
C ILE A 87 0.53 -9.42 2.55
N ILE A 88 0.82 -9.26 1.27
CA ILE A 88 0.26 -10.12 0.23
C ILE A 88 1.39 -10.80 -0.54
N PRO A 89 1.15 -11.97 -1.12
CA PRO A 89 2.14 -12.56 -2.02
C PRO A 89 2.47 -11.61 -3.16
N ASP A 90 3.61 -11.80 -3.78
CA ASP A 90 3.93 -11.04 -4.99
C ASP A 90 2.87 -11.32 -6.04
N ILE A 91 2.50 -10.29 -6.78
CA ILE A 91 1.37 -10.37 -7.71
C ILE A 91 1.84 -10.29 -9.15
N GLU A 92 1.13 -10.97 -10.02
CA GLU A 92 1.33 -10.89 -11.46
C GLU A 92 0.40 -9.84 -12.07
N SER A 93 -0.84 -9.77 -11.60
CA SER A 93 -1.84 -8.88 -12.17
C SER A 93 -2.91 -8.53 -11.15
N VAL A 94 -3.68 -7.48 -11.46
CA VAL A 94 -4.85 -7.09 -10.68
C VAL A 94 -6.07 -7.32 -11.57
N ASN A 95 -7.02 -8.09 -11.08
CA ASN A 95 -8.19 -8.45 -11.85
C ASN A 95 -9.45 -8.12 -11.07
N TYR A 96 -10.43 -7.60 -11.76
CA TYR A 96 -11.74 -7.37 -11.18
C TYR A 96 -12.80 -7.70 -12.23
N GLY A 97 -13.99 -8.07 -11.78
CA GLY A 97 -15.10 -8.33 -12.67
C GLY A 97 -15.74 -7.02 -13.11
N ARG A 98 -17.04 -6.88 -12.96
CA ARG A 98 -17.68 -5.59 -13.21
C ARG A 98 -17.34 -4.62 -12.10
N GLY A 99 -17.06 -3.37 -12.48
CA GLY A 99 -16.83 -2.31 -11.51
C GLY A 99 -18.09 -2.02 -10.72
N VAL A 100 -18.26 -2.72 -9.64
CA VAL A 100 -19.49 -2.67 -8.83
C VAL A 100 -19.42 -1.48 -7.88
N GLY A 101 -19.35 -0.30 -8.43
CA GLY A 101 -19.45 0.92 -7.65
C GLY A 101 -18.17 1.41 -7.01
N TYR A 102 -17.02 0.80 -7.26
CA TYR A 102 -15.75 1.37 -6.80
C TYR A 102 -15.01 2.05 -7.93
N GLU A 103 -14.25 3.08 -7.57
CA GLU A 103 -13.45 3.84 -8.51
C GLU A 103 -12.12 3.13 -8.76
N ILE A 104 -11.62 3.25 -9.99
CA ILE A 104 -10.29 2.80 -10.36
C ILE A 104 -9.48 4.05 -10.63
N ASN A 105 -8.48 4.32 -9.82
CA ASN A 105 -7.66 5.52 -9.94
C ASN A 105 -6.21 5.13 -10.24
N GLU A 106 -5.67 5.73 -11.27
CA GLU A 106 -4.26 5.62 -11.58
C GLU A 106 -3.60 6.97 -11.33
N TYR A 107 -2.54 6.98 -10.56
CA TYR A 107 -1.87 8.21 -10.19
C TYR A 107 -0.48 8.25 -10.84
N THR A 108 -0.19 9.39 -11.46
CA THR A 108 1.13 9.67 -11.99
C THR A 108 1.80 10.70 -11.08
N PRO A 109 3.03 10.44 -10.61
CA PRO A 109 3.72 11.41 -9.77
C PRO A 109 3.92 12.73 -10.52
N THR A 110 3.76 13.83 -9.81
CA THR A 110 4.13 15.14 -10.34
C THR A 110 5.66 15.22 -10.43
N GLU A 111 6.18 16.20 -11.15
CA GLU A 111 7.63 16.38 -11.25
C GLU A 111 8.31 16.47 -9.88
N SER A 112 7.69 17.20 -8.97
CA SER A 112 8.22 17.34 -7.61
C SER A 112 8.25 16.02 -6.86
N LEU A 113 7.26 15.14 -7.07
CA LEU A 113 7.24 13.82 -6.45
C LEU A 113 8.15 12.84 -7.17
N GLY A 114 8.37 13.01 -8.46
CA GLY A 114 9.29 12.20 -9.23
C GLY A 114 10.73 12.30 -8.72
N PHE A 115 11.10 13.42 -8.13
CA PHE A 115 12.41 13.60 -7.51
C PHE A 115 12.59 12.73 -6.27
N ILE A 116 11.51 12.41 -5.59
CA ILE A 116 11.54 11.59 -4.37
C ILE A 116 11.07 10.20 -4.74
N SER A 117 11.79 9.53 -5.62
CA SER A 117 11.44 8.17 -6.00
C SER A 117 12.04 7.17 -5.02
N ALA A 118 11.39 6.04 -4.85
CA ALA A 118 11.91 4.95 -4.03
C ALA A 118 13.27 4.48 -4.55
N THR A 119 13.46 4.51 -5.86
CA THR A 119 14.74 4.14 -6.48
C THR A 119 15.88 5.04 -6.02
N LYS A 120 15.66 6.35 -6.03
CA LYS A 120 16.69 7.31 -5.57
C LYS A 120 17.02 7.12 -4.10
N ILE A 121 16.01 6.92 -3.29
CA ILE A 121 16.21 6.69 -1.85
C ILE A 121 16.99 5.41 -1.62
N ARG A 122 16.64 4.34 -2.34
CA ARG A 122 17.37 3.07 -2.24
C ARG A 122 18.82 3.20 -2.68
N GLU A 123 19.08 3.97 -3.74
CA GLU A 123 20.44 4.22 -4.21
C GLU A 123 21.27 4.91 -3.13
N SER A 124 20.71 5.92 -2.48
CA SER A 124 21.40 6.60 -1.37
C SER A 124 21.75 5.63 -0.25
N ILE A 125 20.78 4.78 0.13
CA ILE A 125 21.00 3.76 1.16
C ILE A 125 22.08 2.78 0.75
N SER A 126 22.04 2.31 -0.50
CA SER A 126 23.00 1.35 -1.04
C SER A 126 24.42 1.91 -1.10
N LEU A 127 24.56 3.22 -1.22
CA LEU A 127 25.85 3.91 -1.21
C LEU A 127 26.34 4.22 0.20
N GLY A 128 25.61 3.80 1.22
CA GLY A 128 26.03 3.98 2.59
C GLY A 128 25.71 5.33 3.20
N ASP A 129 24.82 6.03 2.62
CA ASP A 129 24.38 7.34 3.13
C ASP A 129 23.45 7.22 4.34
#